data_9b782ee0598902ab58795f5ee37ec84e
#
_entry.id   9b782ee0598902ab58795f5ee37ec84e
#
_cell.length_a   1.000
_cell.length_b   1.000
_cell.length_c   1.000
_cell.angle_alpha   90.00
_cell.angle_beta   90.00
_cell.angle_gamma   90.00
#
_symmetry.space_group_name_H-M   'P 1'
#
loop_
_entity.id
_entity.type
_entity.pdbx_description
1 polymer ?
#
loop_
_entity_poly.entity_id
_entity_poly.type
_entity_poly.pdbx_seq_one_letter_code
_entity_poly.pdbx_strand_id
1 'polypeptide(L)'
;MEFLKQTLREFSNNNCSTLAAALAYYTAFALPPLLYLLLTILTLGLSVMYDNKDAEAKARNVLTGKAAEMLGNEAATEQISTILENDEKSSGKWWKTLLSFGGIVIGATGVVAALQAALNQVWEVQADPERATWKNLLGKRLLSFGMILGLGFLLLVSLIVSSVLAALGDRVGSMIGMSGAFASGINIMVQAVGVFIVFASIFKFMPDAIVKWSDVVVGALITTTLFLVGRYGLHLYFTYSSPGAQLGAAAASLAVLLVWVYYTAMIVLLGAEATQVYAVRYGDGIMPERHAVRVVKEIKRDEETTEPGGSVS
;
A
#
# COMPACT_ATOMS: atom_id res chain seq x y z
N MET A 1 -9.82 2.27 -26.32
CA MET A 1 -9.70 0.80 -26.18
C MET A 1 -8.25 0.32 -26.19
N GLU A 2 -7.37 0.88 -27.02
CA GLU A 2 -5.96 0.47 -27.09
C GLU A 2 -5.16 0.70 -25.82
N PHE A 3 -5.34 1.84 -25.12
CA PHE A 3 -4.69 2.13 -23.86
C PHE A 3 -4.93 1.01 -22.82
N LEU A 4 -6.18 0.63 -22.60
CA LEU A 4 -6.53 -0.42 -21.64
C LEU A 4 -5.97 -1.79 -22.04
N LYS A 5 -6.02 -2.14 -23.33
CA LYS A 5 -5.42 -3.39 -23.83
C LYS A 5 -3.92 -3.42 -23.61
N GLN A 6 -3.24 -2.31 -23.85
CA GLN A 6 -1.80 -2.21 -23.63
C GLN A 6 -1.46 -2.31 -22.14
N THR A 7 -2.18 -1.59 -21.27
CA THR A 7 -2.01 -1.67 -19.81
C THR A 7 -2.16 -3.12 -19.29
N LEU A 8 -3.20 -3.83 -19.73
CA LEU A 8 -3.42 -5.23 -19.34
C LEU A 8 -2.35 -6.18 -19.89
N ARG A 9 -1.85 -5.91 -21.08
CA ARG A 9 -0.75 -6.67 -21.68
C ARG A 9 0.54 -6.49 -20.90
N GLU A 10 0.92 -5.24 -20.58
CA GLU A 10 2.13 -4.97 -19.80
C GLU A 10 1.99 -5.51 -18.37
N PHE A 11 0.82 -5.41 -17.76
CA PHE A 11 0.51 -6.04 -16.48
C PHE A 11 0.79 -7.56 -16.49
N SER A 12 0.42 -8.25 -17.57
CA SER A 12 0.71 -9.67 -17.75
C SER A 12 2.19 -9.94 -18.02
N ASN A 13 2.81 -9.14 -18.90
CA ASN A 13 4.22 -9.28 -19.29
C ASN A 13 5.17 -9.09 -18.09
N ASN A 14 4.84 -8.17 -17.20
CA ASN A 14 5.60 -7.89 -15.98
C ASN A 14 5.28 -8.83 -14.82
N ASN A 15 4.41 -9.83 -15.02
CA ASN A 15 3.98 -10.78 -13.99
C ASN A 15 3.43 -10.09 -12.73
N CYS A 16 2.67 -9.01 -12.91
CA CYS A 16 2.18 -8.19 -11.81
C CYS A 16 1.31 -8.98 -10.81
N SER A 17 0.60 -10.02 -11.25
CA SER A 17 -0.13 -10.91 -10.36
C SER A 17 0.79 -11.67 -9.38
N THR A 18 1.95 -12.13 -9.85
CA THR A 18 2.95 -12.79 -8.99
C THR A 18 3.60 -11.78 -8.03
N LEU A 19 3.90 -10.57 -8.52
CA LEU A 19 4.40 -9.48 -7.67
C LEU A 19 3.38 -9.11 -6.60
N ALA A 20 2.10 -9.04 -6.94
CA ALA A 20 1.02 -8.76 -5.99
C ALA A 20 0.90 -9.85 -4.92
N ALA A 21 1.07 -11.13 -5.27
CA ALA A 21 1.07 -12.24 -4.32
C ALA A 21 2.28 -12.17 -3.37
N ALA A 22 3.46 -11.84 -3.90
CA ALA A 22 4.65 -11.60 -3.08
C ALA A 22 4.46 -10.42 -2.12
N LEU A 23 3.88 -9.31 -2.60
CA LEU A 23 3.53 -8.15 -1.76
C LEU A 23 2.54 -8.51 -0.65
N ALA A 24 1.53 -9.32 -0.95
CA ALA A 24 0.57 -9.79 0.06
C ALA A 24 1.26 -10.61 1.15
N TYR A 25 2.16 -11.50 0.76
CA TYR A 25 2.96 -12.30 1.70
C TYR A 25 3.84 -11.40 2.58
N TYR A 26 4.64 -10.51 2.00
CA TYR A 26 5.48 -9.58 2.77
C TYR A 26 4.65 -8.69 3.70
N THR A 27 3.50 -8.20 3.23
CA THR A 27 2.61 -7.36 4.04
C THR A 27 2.05 -8.11 5.24
N ALA A 28 1.65 -9.38 5.08
CA ALA A 28 1.12 -10.18 6.17
C ALA A 28 2.13 -10.30 7.33
N PHE A 29 3.42 -10.53 7.03
CA PHE A 29 4.47 -10.63 8.04
C PHE A 29 4.90 -9.28 8.61
N ALA A 30 4.79 -8.22 7.83
CA ALA A 30 5.14 -6.89 8.27
C ALA A 30 3.97 -6.13 8.92
N LEU A 31 2.75 -6.65 8.82
CA LEU A 31 1.56 -6.01 9.37
C LEU A 31 1.67 -5.75 10.88
N PRO A 32 2.06 -6.74 11.73
CA PRO A 32 2.20 -6.48 13.15
C PRO A 32 3.19 -5.35 13.45
N PRO A 33 4.45 -5.38 12.99
CA PRO A 33 5.38 -4.29 13.23
C PRO A 33 4.92 -2.94 12.64
N LEU A 34 4.25 -2.94 11.48
CA LEU A 34 3.73 -1.72 10.88
C LEU A 34 2.61 -1.10 11.72
N LEU A 35 1.66 -1.90 12.18
CA LEU A 35 0.57 -1.44 13.05
C LEU A 35 1.12 -0.86 14.36
N TYR A 36 2.15 -1.48 14.91
CA TYR A 36 2.85 -0.97 16.10
C TYR A 36 3.49 0.37 15.87
N LEU A 37 4.19 0.54 14.76
CA LEU A 37 4.81 1.80 14.41
C LEU A 37 3.75 2.89 14.21
N LEU A 38 2.66 2.59 13.51
CA LEU A 38 1.54 3.51 13.33
C LEU A 38 0.86 3.86 14.65
N LEU A 39 0.64 2.88 15.53
CA LEU A 39 0.10 3.11 16.88
C LEU A 39 1.00 4.08 17.66
N THR A 40 2.32 3.85 17.65
CA THR A 40 3.29 4.72 18.33
C THR A 40 3.23 6.14 17.78
N ILE A 41 3.23 6.32 16.45
CA ILE A 41 3.16 7.64 15.81
C ILE A 41 1.87 8.36 16.19
N LEU A 42 0.73 7.67 16.11
CA LEU A 42 -0.57 8.24 16.45
C LEU A 42 -0.65 8.60 17.95
N THR A 43 -0.17 7.73 18.82
CA THR A 43 -0.12 7.98 20.27
C THR A 43 0.72 9.21 20.58
N LEU A 44 1.93 9.32 20.00
CA LEU A 44 2.80 10.50 20.17
C LEU A 44 2.13 11.77 19.64
N GLY A 45 1.47 11.71 18.48
CA GLY A 45 0.75 12.84 17.93
C GLY A 45 -0.42 13.28 18.82
N LEU A 46 -1.20 12.32 19.33
CA LEU A 46 -2.34 12.59 20.19
C LEU A 46 -1.94 12.98 21.62
N SER A 47 -0.77 12.56 22.11
CA SER A 47 -0.28 12.92 23.45
C SER A 47 -0.04 14.41 23.65
N VAL A 48 0.02 15.20 22.56
CA VAL A 48 0.03 16.66 22.62
C VAL A 48 -1.29 17.23 23.13
N MET A 49 -2.41 16.51 22.93
CA MET A 49 -3.77 16.98 23.23
C MET A 49 -4.47 16.16 24.33
N TYR A 50 -4.00 14.96 24.62
CA TYR A 50 -4.58 14.01 25.56
C TYR A 50 -3.51 13.41 26.46
N ASP A 51 -3.90 12.94 27.67
CA ASP A 51 -3.00 12.15 28.52
C ASP A 51 -2.58 10.85 27.81
N ASN A 52 -1.39 10.33 28.12
CA ASN A 52 -0.80 9.20 27.39
C ASN A 52 -1.70 7.97 27.29
N LYS A 53 -2.47 7.63 28.33
CA LYS A 53 -3.41 6.50 28.29
C LYS A 53 -4.61 6.74 27.37
N ASP A 54 -5.15 7.95 27.39
CA ASP A 54 -6.27 8.35 26.53
C ASP A 54 -5.81 8.50 25.08
N ALA A 55 -4.58 8.98 24.87
CA ALA A 55 -3.97 9.08 23.54
C ALA A 55 -3.78 7.69 22.91
N GLU A 56 -3.30 6.71 23.66
CA GLU A 56 -3.15 5.33 23.18
C GLU A 56 -4.49 4.68 22.86
N ALA A 57 -5.48 4.79 23.74
CA ALA A 57 -6.82 4.25 23.50
C ALA A 57 -7.47 4.86 22.26
N LYS A 58 -7.32 6.19 22.07
CA LYS A 58 -7.79 6.87 20.86
C LYS A 58 -7.03 6.43 19.61
N ALA A 59 -5.71 6.26 19.68
CA ALA A 59 -4.90 5.79 18.58
C ALA A 59 -5.32 4.38 18.13
N ARG A 60 -5.57 3.48 19.07
CA ARG A 60 -6.11 2.13 18.79
C ARG A 60 -7.46 2.21 18.09
N ASN A 61 -8.40 2.99 18.63
CA ASN A 61 -9.72 3.16 18.04
C ASN A 61 -9.66 3.74 16.63
N VAL A 62 -8.75 4.68 16.37
CA VAL A 62 -8.54 5.24 15.02
C VAL A 62 -8.03 4.18 14.06
N LEU A 63 -7.02 3.42 14.46
CA LEU A 63 -6.45 2.35 13.60
C LEU A 63 -7.48 1.26 13.32
N THR A 64 -8.17 0.76 14.36
CA THR A 64 -9.21 -0.28 14.20
C THR A 64 -10.38 0.23 13.37
N GLY A 65 -10.84 1.46 13.63
CA GLY A 65 -11.93 2.09 12.88
C GLY A 65 -11.58 2.32 11.41
N LYS A 66 -10.36 2.79 11.11
CA LYS A 66 -9.89 2.95 9.72
C LYS A 66 -9.69 1.60 9.03
N ALA A 67 -9.22 0.60 9.75
CA ALA A 67 -9.12 -0.76 9.23
C ALA A 67 -10.51 -1.33 8.89
N ALA A 68 -11.49 -1.19 9.78
CA ALA A 68 -12.87 -1.61 9.52
C ALA A 68 -13.47 -0.90 8.31
N GLU A 69 -13.24 0.41 8.20
CA GLU A 69 -13.70 1.22 7.07
C GLU A 69 -13.06 0.77 5.73
N MET A 70 -11.75 0.46 5.74
CA MET A 70 -11.03 0.07 4.54
C MET A 70 -11.28 -1.38 4.14
N LEU A 71 -11.30 -2.29 5.10
CA LEU A 71 -11.42 -3.73 4.85
C LEU A 71 -12.87 -4.14 4.60
N GLY A 72 -13.84 -3.44 5.21
CA GLY A 72 -15.26 -3.77 5.09
C GLY A 72 -15.63 -5.17 5.59
N ASN A 73 -14.77 -5.78 6.41
CA ASN A 73 -14.94 -7.16 6.91
C ASN A 73 -14.53 -7.25 8.38
N GLU A 74 -15.44 -7.80 9.21
CA GLU A 74 -15.23 -7.93 10.66
C GLU A 74 -14.06 -8.87 11.01
N ALA A 75 -13.91 -9.99 10.31
CA ALA A 75 -12.84 -10.96 10.57
C ALA A 75 -11.43 -10.36 10.34
N ALA A 76 -11.25 -9.57 9.29
CA ALA A 76 -9.98 -8.89 9.04
C ALA A 76 -9.73 -7.78 10.07
N THR A 77 -10.77 -7.09 10.53
CA THR A 77 -10.70 -6.08 11.59
C THR A 77 -10.34 -6.72 12.93
N GLU A 78 -10.92 -7.88 13.24
CA GLU A 78 -10.60 -8.67 14.44
C GLU A 78 -9.12 -9.09 14.46
N GLN A 79 -8.56 -9.49 13.32
CA GLN A 79 -7.13 -9.81 13.24
C GLN A 79 -6.25 -8.61 13.58
N ILE A 80 -6.61 -7.42 13.12
CA ILE A 80 -5.88 -6.19 13.45
C ILE A 80 -6.01 -5.84 14.93
N SER A 81 -7.20 -5.94 15.51
CA SER A 81 -7.40 -5.71 16.95
C SER A 81 -6.61 -6.70 17.80
N THR A 82 -6.60 -7.98 17.45
CA THR A 82 -5.82 -9.03 18.11
C THR A 82 -4.32 -8.74 18.08
N ILE A 83 -3.80 -8.27 16.93
CA ILE A 83 -2.39 -7.86 16.83
C ILE A 83 -2.09 -6.70 17.77
N LEU A 84 -2.96 -5.70 17.84
CA LEU A 84 -2.78 -4.53 18.70
C LEU A 84 -2.92 -4.85 20.21
N GLU A 85 -3.74 -5.83 20.59
CA GLU A 85 -3.97 -6.23 21.98
C GLU A 85 -2.86 -7.12 22.56
N ASN A 86 -2.23 -7.95 21.75
CA ASN A 86 -1.21 -8.89 22.23
C ASN A 86 0.06 -8.25 22.78
N ASP A 87 0.25 -6.93 22.58
CA ASP A 87 1.42 -6.21 23.07
C ASP A 87 1.40 -5.90 24.57
N GLU A 88 0.26 -5.67 25.18
CA GLU A 88 0.17 -5.34 26.61
C GLU A 88 0.80 -6.41 27.52
N LYS A 89 0.92 -7.65 27.03
CA LYS A 89 1.46 -8.79 27.81
C LYS A 89 2.99 -8.90 27.77
N SER A 90 3.69 -8.05 27.01
CA SER A 90 5.13 -8.19 26.73
C SER A 90 6.05 -7.26 27.54
N SER A 91 5.56 -6.54 28.53
CA SER A 91 6.35 -5.58 29.31
C SER A 91 7.35 -6.28 30.26
N GLY A 92 8.63 -6.01 30.11
CA GLY A 92 9.54 -6.44 31.16
C GLY A 92 11.04 -6.34 31.01
N LYS A 93 11.66 -6.13 29.85
CA LYS A 93 13.13 -5.93 29.78
C LYS A 93 13.49 -4.98 28.62
N TRP A 94 14.24 -3.91 28.92
CA TRP A 94 14.65 -2.88 27.97
C TRP A 94 15.29 -3.43 26.66
N TRP A 95 16.05 -4.50 26.75
CA TRP A 95 16.65 -5.14 25.56
C TRP A 95 15.61 -5.83 24.66
N LYS A 96 14.51 -6.36 25.23
CA LYS A 96 13.38 -6.89 24.46
C LYS A 96 12.68 -5.76 23.70
N THR A 97 12.50 -4.60 24.32
CA THR A 97 11.96 -3.40 23.69
C THR A 97 12.84 -2.95 22.53
N LEU A 98 14.16 -2.95 22.72
CA LEU A 98 15.12 -2.58 21.66
C LEU A 98 15.09 -3.60 20.50
N LEU A 99 15.02 -4.90 20.80
CA LEU A 99 14.93 -5.95 19.79
C LEU A 99 13.59 -5.90 19.05
N SER A 100 12.50 -5.65 19.77
CA SER A 100 11.17 -5.44 19.17
C SER A 100 11.15 -4.21 18.29
N PHE A 101 11.72 -3.08 18.74
CA PHE A 101 11.83 -1.87 17.93
C PHE A 101 12.66 -2.11 16.66
N GLY A 102 13.80 -2.80 16.76
CA GLY A 102 14.59 -3.19 15.59
C GLY A 102 13.80 -4.09 14.63
N GLY A 103 13.10 -5.08 15.14
CA GLY A 103 12.22 -5.95 14.37
C GLY A 103 11.06 -5.19 13.70
N ILE A 104 10.47 -4.22 14.40
CA ILE A 104 9.43 -3.33 13.87
C ILE A 104 9.97 -2.53 12.68
N VAL A 105 11.12 -1.87 12.85
CA VAL A 105 11.73 -1.06 11.79
C VAL A 105 12.09 -1.92 10.58
N ILE A 106 12.69 -3.09 10.79
CA ILE A 106 13.06 -4.01 9.70
C ILE A 106 11.80 -4.55 9.00
N GLY A 107 10.81 -5.01 9.74
CA GLY A 107 9.57 -5.54 9.17
C GLY A 107 8.79 -4.48 8.41
N ALA A 108 8.54 -3.32 9.01
CA ALA A 108 7.79 -2.24 8.38
C ALA A 108 8.50 -1.71 7.11
N THR A 109 9.83 -1.54 7.16
CA THR A 109 10.59 -1.12 5.96
C THR A 109 10.66 -2.22 4.89
N GLY A 110 10.46 -3.49 5.25
CA GLY A 110 10.43 -4.63 4.34
C GLY A 110 9.31 -4.54 3.31
N VAL A 111 8.08 -4.19 3.74
CA VAL A 111 6.95 -3.99 2.82
C VAL A 111 7.21 -2.85 1.84
N VAL A 112 7.70 -1.72 2.36
CA VAL A 112 8.01 -0.55 1.52
C VAL A 112 9.07 -0.91 0.49
N ALA A 113 10.11 -1.64 0.90
CA ALA A 113 11.16 -2.12 -0.01
C ALA A 113 10.61 -3.10 -1.07
N ALA A 114 9.71 -4.02 -0.68
CA ALA A 114 9.07 -4.94 -1.61
C ALA A 114 8.18 -4.21 -2.63
N LEU A 115 7.42 -3.21 -2.17
CA LEU A 115 6.60 -2.40 -3.07
C LEU A 115 7.46 -1.54 -4.00
N GLN A 116 8.55 -0.95 -3.50
CA GLN A 116 9.53 -0.24 -4.32
C GLN A 116 10.12 -1.16 -5.41
N ALA A 117 10.52 -2.38 -5.04
CA ALA A 117 11.05 -3.36 -6.00
C ALA A 117 10.01 -3.74 -7.07
N ALA A 118 8.74 -3.92 -6.67
CA ALA A 118 7.67 -4.23 -7.61
C ALA A 118 7.39 -3.05 -8.57
N LEU A 119 7.35 -1.81 -8.07
CA LEU A 119 7.18 -0.61 -8.90
C LEU A 119 8.38 -0.40 -9.84
N ASN A 120 9.60 -0.62 -9.36
CA ASN A 120 10.81 -0.56 -10.17
C ASN A 120 10.78 -1.60 -11.30
N GLN A 121 10.27 -2.81 -11.04
CA GLN A 121 10.11 -3.83 -12.07
C GLN A 121 9.07 -3.44 -13.12
N VAL A 122 7.93 -2.88 -12.70
CA VAL A 122 6.88 -2.37 -13.60
C VAL A 122 7.42 -1.27 -14.51
N TRP A 123 8.25 -0.37 -13.98
CA TRP A 123 8.79 0.76 -14.75
C TRP A 123 10.15 0.50 -15.38
N GLU A 124 10.59 -0.76 -15.36
CA GLU A 124 11.85 -1.20 -15.99
C GLU A 124 13.06 -0.39 -15.52
N VAL A 125 13.09 -0.06 -14.23
CA VAL A 125 14.21 0.60 -13.59
C VAL A 125 14.80 -0.27 -12.49
N GLN A 126 16.10 -0.14 -12.26
CA GLN A 126 16.81 -0.85 -11.20
C GLN A 126 17.87 0.07 -10.61
N ALA A 127 18.13 -0.07 -9.31
CA ALA A 127 19.28 0.59 -8.69
C ALA A 127 20.56 0.17 -9.40
N ASP A 128 21.42 1.14 -9.69
CA ASP A 128 22.71 0.91 -10.38
C ASP A 128 23.60 0.00 -9.51
N PRO A 129 23.93 -1.23 -9.98
CA PRO A 129 24.75 -2.15 -9.19
C PRO A 129 26.17 -1.63 -8.97
N GLU A 130 26.72 -0.80 -9.87
CA GLU A 130 28.07 -0.24 -9.75
C GLU A 130 28.12 0.90 -8.72
N ARG A 131 27.00 1.55 -8.45
CA ARG A 131 26.85 2.64 -7.47
C ARG A 131 26.22 2.21 -6.17
N ALA A 132 26.05 0.90 -5.95
CA ALA A 132 25.49 0.35 -4.72
C ALA A 132 26.43 0.59 -3.54
N THR A 133 26.39 1.80 -3.00
CA THR A 133 27.16 2.21 -1.83
C THR A 133 26.28 2.02 -0.59
N TRP A 134 26.90 1.64 0.54
CA TRP A 134 26.24 1.56 1.85
C TRP A 134 25.39 2.82 2.19
N LYS A 135 25.83 4.00 1.75
CA LYS A 135 25.08 5.26 1.89
C LYS A 135 23.74 5.22 1.15
N ASN A 136 23.67 4.60 -0.03
CA ASN A 136 22.43 4.47 -0.81
C ASN A 136 21.44 3.51 -0.13
N LEU A 137 21.94 2.43 0.47
CA LEU A 137 21.13 1.49 1.26
C LEU A 137 20.53 2.18 2.49
N LEU A 138 21.32 2.96 3.21
CA LEU A 138 20.84 3.71 4.36
C LEU A 138 19.85 4.80 3.95
N GLY A 139 20.12 5.53 2.85
CA GLY A 139 19.20 6.52 2.29
C GLY A 139 17.84 5.92 1.93
N LYS A 140 17.83 4.74 1.29
CA LYS A 140 16.58 4.01 0.97
C LYS A 140 15.81 3.59 2.22
N ARG A 141 16.49 3.09 3.24
CA ARG A 141 15.86 2.75 4.53
C ARG A 141 15.28 3.97 5.23
N LEU A 142 16.00 5.10 5.19
CA LEU A 142 15.52 6.37 5.75
C LEU A 142 14.31 6.90 4.97
N LEU A 143 14.32 6.80 3.63
CA LEU A 143 13.18 7.16 2.78
C LEU A 143 11.96 6.30 3.11
N SER A 144 12.13 4.96 3.20
CA SER A 144 11.06 4.04 3.58
C SER A 144 10.47 4.39 4.94
N PHE A 145 11.32 4.68 5.92
CA PHE A 145 10.87 5.13 7.24
C PHE A 145 10.14 6.47 7.18
N GLY A 146 10.66 7.43 6.41
CA GLY A 146 10.01 8.71 6.16
C GLY A 146 8.63 8.57 5.53
N MET A 147 8.43 7.62 4.61
CA MET A 147 7.12 7.33 4.02
C MET A 147 6.13 6.75 5.04
N ILE A 148 6.58 5.87 5.93
CA ILE A 148 5.73 5.34 7.01
C ILE A 148 5.35 6.46 7.98
N LEU A 149 6.29 7.34 8.33
CA LEU A 149 5.99 8.54 9.14
C LEU A 149 5.01 9.47 8.43
N GLY A 150 5.19 9.68 7.12
CA GLY A 150 4.27 10.46 6.28
C GLY A 150 2.87 9.86 6.25
N LEU A 151 2.76 8.54 6.15
CA LEU A 151 1.47 7.83 6.22
C LEU A 151 0.81 8.02 7.59
N GLY A 152 1.55 7.87 8.68
CA GLY A 152 1.06 8.11 10.04
C GLY A 152 0.60 9.56 10.23
N PHE A 153 1.37 10.53 9.73
CA PHE A 153 0.98 11.94 9.74
C PHE A 153 -0.29 12.20 8.92
N LEU A 154 -0.42 11.57 7.75
CA LEU A 154 -1.60 11.69 6.90
C LEU A 154 -2.85 11.10 7.58
N LEU A 155 -2.70 10.02 8.34
CA LEU A 155 -3.78 9.46 9.18
C LEU A 155 -4.20 10.46 10.28
N LEU A 156 -3.24 11.13 10.95
CA LEU A 156 -3.54 12.17 11.93
C LEU A 156 -4.28 13.34 11.30
N VAL A 157 -3.82 13.85 10.17
CA VAL A 157 -4.49 14.93 9.42
C VAL A 157 -5.90 14.49 9.00
N SER A 158 -6.06 13.28 8.49
CA SER A 158 -7.38 12.72 8.12
C SER A 158 -8.33 12.66 9.32
N LEU A 159 -7.82 12.29 10.50
CA LEU A 159 -8.60 12.29 11.73
C LEU A 159 -9.07 13.69 12.11
N ILE A 160 -8.16 14.67 12.08
CA ILE A 160 -8.48 16.07 12.39
C ILE A 160 -9.54 16.61 11.42
N VAL A 161 -9.31 16.40 10.10
CA VAL A 161 -10.25 16.84 9.07
C VAL A 161 -11.62 16.18 9.25
N SER A 162 -11.68 14.87 9.49
CA SER A 162 -12.93 14.16 9.73
C SER A 162 -13.67 14.70 10.99
N SER A 163 -12.92 14.99 12.05
CA SER A 163 -13.48 15.55 13.30
C SER A 163 -14.04 16.97 13.09
N VAL A 164 -13.32 17.79 12.33
CA VAL A 164 -13.78 19.16 11.99
C VAL A 164 -15.01 19.12 11.09
N LEU A 165 -15.01 18.24 10.08
CA LEU A 165 -16.15 18.08 9.17
C LEU A 165 -17.39 17.54 9.90
N ALA A 166 -17.23 16.62 10.86
CA ALA A 166 -18.34 16.16 11.70
C ALA A 166 -18.92 17.30 12.54
N ALA A 167 -18.05 18.07 13.21
CA ALA A 167 -18.47 19.21 14.02
C ALA A 167 -19.13 20.34 13.20
N LEU A 168 -18.66 20.56 11.97
CA LEU A 168 -19.26 21.52 11.05
C LEU A 168 -20.57 20.97 10.45
N GLY A 169 -20.60 19.67 10.11
CA GLY A 169 -21.77 19.00 9.55
C GLY A 169 -22.98 19.06 10.47
N ASP A 170 -22.79 18.87 11.78
CA ASP A 170 -23.84 18.99 12.77
C ASP A 170 -24.39 20.43 12.87
N ARG A 171 -23.52 21.43 12.79
CA ARG A 171 -23.93 22.85 12.81
C ARG A 171 -24.58 23.32 11.52
N VAL A 172 -24.00 22.93 10.37
CA VAL A 172 -24.52 23.32 9.05
C VAL A 172 -25.77 22.54 8.69
N GLY A 173 -25.84 21.25 9.04
CA GLY A 173 -27.06 20.43 8.86
C GLY A 173 -28.26 20.97 9.61
N SER A 174 -28.06 21.46 10.84
CA SER A 174 -29.11 22.07 11.63
C SER A 174 -29.56 23.46 11.12
N MET A 175 -28.64 24.19 10.44
CA MET A 175 -28.95 25.56 9.92
C MET A 175 -29.58 25.56 8.52
N ILE A 176 -29.22 24.55 7.67
CA ILE A 176 -29.60 24.56 6.24
C ILE A 176 -30.67 23.52 5.92
N GLY A 177 -31.07 22.67 6.89
CA GLY A 177 -32.04 21.57 6.66
C GLY A 177 -31.61 20.58 5.59
N MET A 178 -30.27 20.47 5.30
CA MET A 178 -29.75 19.61 4.26
C MET A 178 -29.76 18.16 4.71
N SER A 179 -30.31 17.30 3.87
CA SER A 179 -30.41 15.86 4.10
C SER A 179 -29.03 15.22 4.31
N GLY A 180 -28.96 14.15 5.11
CA GLY A 180 -27.74 13.38 5.37
C GLY A 180 -27.00 12.89 4.11
N ALA A 181 -27.64 12.93 2.93
CA ALA A 181 -27.05 12.61 1.63
C ALA A 181 -25.90 13.56 1.24
N PHE A 182 -26.00 14.84 1.58
CA PHE A 182 -24.92 15.81 1.27
C PHE A 182 -23.70 15.59 2.16
N ALA A 183 -23.91 15.35 3.45
CA ALA A 183 -22.84 15.01 4.38
C ALA A 183 -22.13 13.71 3.97
N SER A 184 -22.88 12.70 3.51
CA SER A 184 -22.34 11.45 2.96
C SER A 184 -21.51 11.68 1.70
N GLY A 185 -21.96 12.55 0.79
CA GLY A 185 -21.22 12.89 -0.43
C GLY A 185 -19.88 13.56 -0.13
N ILE A 186 -19.84 14.50 0.82
CA ILE A 186 -18.60 15.15 1.27
C ILE A 186 -17.65 14.12 1.88
N ASN A 187 -18.14 13.22 2.71
CA ASN A 187 -17.31 12.19 3.34
C ASN A 187 -16.68 11.26 2.30
N ILE A 188 -17.43 10.80 1.30
CA ILE A 188 -16.91 9.99 0.19
C ILE A 188 -15.83 10.76 -0.59
N MET A 189 -16.05 12.05 -0.87
CA MET A 189 -15.09 12.89 -1.57
C MET A 189 -13.79 13.05 -0.77
N VAL A 190 -13.87 13.31 0.53
CA VAL A 190 -12.69 13.43 1.41
C VAL A 190 -11.91 12.12 1.45
N GLN A 191 -12.59 10.99 1.55
CA GLN A 191 -11.96 9.67 1.48
C GLN A 191 -11.27 9.45 0.13
N ALA A 192 -11.94 9.75 -0.98
CA ALA A 192 -11.39 9.60 -2.31
C ALA A 192 -10.13 10.45 -2.52
N VAL A 193 -10.15 11.70 -2.06
CA VAL A 193 -8.98 12.59 -2.09
C VAL A 193 -7.84 12.05 -1.22
N GLY A 194 -8.12 11.57 -0.03
CA GLY A 194 -7.11 10.96 0.84
C GLY A 194 -6.44 9.75 0.20
N VAL A 195 -7.23 8.83 -0.34
CA VAL A 195 -6.74 7.63 -1.06
C VAL A 195 -5.94 8.03 -2.31
N PHE A 196 -6.40 9.03 -3.06
CA PHE A 196 -5.70 9.57 -4.23
C PHE A 196 -4.32 10.12 -3.84
N ILE A 197 -4.23 10.91 -2.78
CA ILE A 197 -2.96 11.48 -2.31
C ILE A 197 -1.98 10.36 -1.93
N VAL A 198 -2.45 9.30 -1.26
CA VAL A 198 -1.61 8.15 -0.91
C VAL A 198 -1.05 7.47 -2.17
N PHE A 199 -1.89 7.14 -3.16
CA PHE A 199 -1.42 6.49 -4.38
C PHE A 199 -0.53 7.40 -5.23
N ALA A 200 -0.88 8.68 -5.32
CA ALA A 200 -0.03 9.67 -6.01
C ALA A 200 1.35 9.78 -5.33
N SER A 201 1.40 9.78 -4.00
CA SER A 201 2.66 9.80 -3.25
C SER A 201 3.49 8.53 -3.47
N ILE A 202 2.84 7.36 -3.48
CA ILE A 202 3.48 6.07 -3.77
C ILE A 202 4.12 6.11 -5.17
N PHE A 203 3.37 6.51 -6.20
CA PHE A 203 3.87 6.56 -7.58
C PHE A 203 4.92 7.64 -7.80
N LYS A 204 4.88 8.72 -7.05
CA LYS A 204 5.84 9.82 -7.19
C LYS A 204 7.16 9.60 -6.48
N PHE A 205 7.13 9.08 -5.25
CA PHE A 205 8.28 9.12 -4.36
C PHE A 205 8.90 7.76 -4.05
N MET A 206 8.18 6.67 -4.30
CA MET A 206 8.66 5.34 -3.91
C MET A 206 9.63 4.72 -4.90
N PRO A 207 9.42 4.79 -6.22
CA PRO A 207 10.28 4.13 -7.20
C PRO A 207 11.58 4.91 -7.44
N ASP A 208 12.61 4.21 -7.95
CA ASP A 208 13.88 4.82 -8.37
C ASP A 208 13.75 5.43 -9.79
N ALA A 209 12.66 6.17 -10.04
CA ALA A 209 12.29 6.71 -11.34
C ALA A 209 11.78 8.14 -11.26
N ILE A 210 12.09 8.92 -12.28
CA ILE A 210 11.59 10.29 -12.44
C ILE A 210 10.28 10.23 -13.22
N VAL A 211 9.17 10.43 -12.52
CA VAL A 211 7.81 10.44 -13.10
C VAL A 211 7.25 11.86 -13.05
N LYS A 212 6.67 12.34 -14.16
CA LYS A 212 5.99 13.64 -14.18
C LYS A 212 4.69 13.59 -13.39
N TRP A 213 4.33 14.70 -12.76
CA TRP A 213 3.07 14.78 -12.00
C TRP A 213 1.83 14.53 -12.86
N SER A 214 1.86 14.94 -14.16
CA SER A 214 0.78 14.63 -15.12
C SER A 214 0.49 13.13 -15.23
N ASP A 215 1.55 12.32 -15.27
CA ASP A 215 1.46 10.88 -15.47
C ASP A 215 1.05 10.18 -14.18
N VAL A 216 1.60 10.65 -13.04
CA VAL A 216 1.22 10.20 -11.69
C VAL A 216 -0.27 10.41 -11.44
N VAL A 217 -0.82 11.58 -11.79
CA VAL A 217 -2.24 11.90 -11.58
C VAL A 217 -3.14 10.90 -12.32
N VAL A 218 -2.83 10.56 -13.56
CA VAL A 218 -3.63 9.60 -14.34
C VAL A 218 -3.62 8.22 -13.69
N GLY A 219 -2.44 7.70 -13.35
CA GLY A 219 -2.34 6.40 -12.68
C GLY A 219 -3.01 6.39 -11.31
N ALA A 220 -2.78 7.42 -10.50
CA ALA A 220 -3.40 7.54 -9.18
C ALA A 220 -4.92 7.64 -9.24
N LEU A 221 -5.49 8.33 -10.23
CA LEU A 221 -6.95 8.39 -10.45
C LEU A 221 -7.51 7.02 -10.81
N ILE A 222 -6.87 6.30 -11.72
CA ILE A 222 -7.28 4.94 -12.09
C ILE A 222 -7.23 4.02 -10.87
N THR A 223 -6.11 4.05 -10.13
CA THR A 223 -5.92 3.25 -8.92
C THR A 223 -6.97 3.57 -7.86
N THR A 224 -7.22 4.86 -7.59
CA THR A 224 -8.23 5.31 -6.62
C THR A 224 -9.62 4.83 -7.00
N THR A 225 -10.00 4.96 -8.26
CA THR A 225 -11.31 4.53 -8.75
C THR A 225 -11.47 3.01 -8.59
N LEU A 226 -10.48 2.24 -9.02
CA LEU A 226 -10.49 0.78 -8.88
C LEU A 226 -10.51 0.34 -7.42
N PHE A 227 -9.76 1.05 -6.55
CA PHE A 227 -9.74 0.77 -5.11
C PHE A 227 -11.11 0.99 -4.46
N LEU A 228 -11.76 2.13 -4.75
CA LEU A 228 -13.08 2.44 -4.19
C LEU A 228 -14.16 1.47 -4.69
N VAL A 229 -14.16 1.16 -5.99
CA VAL A 229 -15.08 0.17 -6.58
C VAL A 229 -14.83 -1.22 -6.02
N GLY A 230 -13.58 -1.62 -5.93
CA GLY A 230 -13.23 -2.94 -5.47
C GLY A 230 -13.43 -3.15 -3.98
N ARG A 231 -13.23 -2.13 -3.16
CA ARG A 231 -13.63 -2.16 -1.75
C ARG A 231 -15.11 -2.51 -1.60
N TYR A 232 -15.96 -1.87 -2.38
CA TYR A 232 -17.38 -2.17 -2.40
C TYR A 232 -17.67 -3.59 -2.91
N GLY A 233 -17.01 -4.01 -3.99
CA GLY A 233 -17.12 -5.36 -4.52
C GLY A 233 -16.69 -6.45 -3.54
N LEU A 234 -15.57 -6.27 -2.84
CA LEU A 234 -15.12 -7.17 -1.79
C LEU A 234 -16.06 -7.22 -0.59
N HIS A 235 -16.61 -6.06 -0.19
CA HIS A 235 -17.62 -6.01 0.87
C HIS A 235 -18.86 -6.86 0.49
N LEU A 236 -19.37 -6.73 -0.73
CA LEU A 236 -20.46 -7.58 -1.23
C LEU A 236 -20.07 -9.05 -1.24
N TYR A 237 -18.88 -9.37 -1.75
CA TYR A 237 -18.40 -10.76 -1.79
C TYR A 237 -18.37 -11.39 -0.40
N PHE A 238 -17.80 -10.71 0.59
CA PHE A 238 -17.73 -11.22 1.96
C PHE A 238 -19.10 -11.25 2.66
N THR A 239 -20.05 -10.41 2.29
CA THR A 239 -21.41 -10.44 2.80
C THR A 239 -22.17 -11.66 2.34
N TYR A 240 -21.99 -12.09 1.08
CA TYR A 240 -22.67 -13.23 0.51
C TYR A 240 -21.87 -14.55 0.58
N SER A 241 -20.57 -14.48 0.77
CA SER A 241 -19.68 -15.63 0.86
C SER A 241 -19.02 -15.65 2.23
N SER A 242 -19.09 -16.77 2.91
CA SER A 242 -18.38 -16.99 4.19
C SER A 242 -17.14 -17.87 3.95
N PRO A 243 -16.08 -17.35 3.29
CA PRO A 243 -14.93 -18.16 2.86
C PRO A 243 -14.14 -18.77 4.02
N GLY A 244 -14.45 -18.38 5.26
CA GLY A 244 -13.75 -18.84 6.45
C GLY A 244 -14.47 -19.85 7.30
N ALA A 245 -15.73 -20.18 7.02
CA ALA A 245 -16.54 -21.07 7.87
C ALA A 245 -15.94 -22.47 8.08
N GLN A 246 -15.09 -22.92 7.15
CA GLN A 246 -14.45 -24.26 7.19
C GLN A 246 -13.02 -24.24 7.73
N LEU A 247 -12.37 -23.07 7.85
CA LEU A 247 -10.96 -22.96 8.20
C LEU A 247 -10.69 -22.65 9.69
N GLY A 248 -11.73 -22.41 10.48
CA GLY A 248 -11.61 -21.85 11.83
C GLY A 248 -11.34 -20.32 11.80
N ALA A 249 -11.79 -19.62 12.84
CA ALA A 249 -11.85 -18.14 12.84
C ALA A 249 -10.51 -17.45 12.54
N ALA A 250 -9.41 -17.91 13.14
CA ALA A 250 -8.08 -17.27 12.95
C ALA A 250 -7.51 -17.47 11.54
N ALA A 251 -7.66 -18.66 10.96
CA ALA A 251 -7.18 -18.92 9.59
C ALA A 251 -8.06 -18.21 8.55
N ALA A 252 -9.35 -18.10 8.82
CA ALA A 252 -10.30 -17.38 8.00
C ALA A 252 -9.97 -15.89 7.91
N SER A 253 -9.73 -15.24 9.06
CA SER A 253 -9.40 -13.83 9.13
C SER A 253 -8.08 -13.49 8.42
N LEU A 254 -7.07 -14.36 8.57
CA LEU A 254 -5.81 -14.23 7.85
C LEU A 254 -5.99 -14.39 6.33
N ALA A 255 -6.79 -15.37 5.89
CA ALA A 255 -7.07 -15.58 4.47
C ALA A 255 -7.80 -14.37 3.85
N VAL A 256 -8.79 -13.83 4.54
CA VAL A 256 -9.51 -12.61 4.11
C VAL A 256 -8.56 -11.42 3.99
N LEU A 257 -7.68 -11.23 4.98
CA LEU A 257 -6.68 -10.18 4.96
C LEU A 257 -5.72 -10.34 3.78
N LEU A 258 -5.21 -11.56 3.53
CA LEU A 258 -4.33 -11.83 2.40
C LEU A 258 -5.00 -11.56 1.05
N VAL A 259 -6.26 -11.98 0.88
CA VAL A 259 -7.04 -11.70 -0.35
C VAL A 259 -7.20 -10.20 -0.53
N TRP A 260 -7.50 -9.46 0.53
CA TRP A 260 -7.66 -8.01 0.48
C TRP A 260 -6.35 -7.31 0.09
N VAL A 261 -5.23 -7.70 0.71
CA VAL A 261 -3.90 -7.12 0.39
C VAL A 261 -3.48 -7.48 -1.04
N TYR A 262 -3.67 -8.75 -1.44
CA TYR A 262 -3.40 -9.20 -2.81
C TYR A 262 -4.17 -8.37 -3.85
N TYR A 263 -5.47 -8.22 -3.63
CA TYR A 263 -6.34 -7.42 -4.49
C TYR A 263 -5.86 -5.96 -4.57
N THR A 264 -5.54 -5.34 -3.41
CA THR A 264 -5.03 -3.96 -3.35
C THR A 264 -3.70 -3.84 -4.09
N ALA A 265 -2.77 -4.79 -3.91
CA ALA A 265 -1.51 -4.82 -4.62
C ALA A 265 -1.69 -4.95 -6.15
N MET A 266 -2.63 -5.79 -6.60
CA MET A 266 -3.02 -5.90 -8.02
C MET A 266 -3.46 -4.55 -8.60
N ILE A 267 -4.31 -3.82 -7.88
CA ILE A 267 -4.80 -2.50 -8.30
C ILE A 267 -3.66 -1.49 -8.35
N VAL A 268 -2.78 -1.48 -7.35
CA VAL A 268 -1.61 -0.58 -7.31
C VAL A 268 -0.69 -0.84 -8.51
N LEU A 269 -0.37 -2.10 -8.78
CA LEU A 269 0.48 -2.45 -9.92
C LEU A 269 -0.19 -2.17 -11.26
N LEU A 270 -1.51 -2.37 -11.37
CA LEU A 270 -2.26 -2.00 -12.57
C LEU A 270 -2.26 -0.48 -12.79
N GLY A 271 -2.37 0.31 -11.73
CA GLY A 271 -2.25 1.76 -11.81
C GLY A 271 -0.84 2.23 -12.17
N ALA A 272 0.18 1.53 -11.68
CA ALA A 272 1.57 1.78 -12.06
C ALA A 272 1.81 1.51 -13.55
N GLU A 273 1.29 0.39 -14.08
CA GLU A 273 1.32 0.08 -15.52
C GLU A 273 0.57 1.13 -16.34
N ALA A 274 -0.60 1.55 -15.87
CA ALA A 274 -1.36 2.61 -16.54
C ALA A 274 -0.55 3.93 -16.57
N THR A 275 0.17 4.26 -15.48
CA THR A 275 1.08 5.41 -15.44
C THR A 275 2.18 5.28 -16.50
N GLN A 276 2.81 4.12 -16.60
CA GLN A 276 3.87 3.87 -17.58
C GLN A 276 3.36 3.95 -19.01
N VAL A 277 2.25 3.27 -19.33
CA VAL A 277 1.65 3.31 -20.67
C VAL A 277 1.24 4.72 -21.04
N TYR A 278 0.71 5.50 -20.09
CA TYR A 278 0.35 6.90 -20.32
C TYR A 278 1.59 7.75 -20.58
N ALA A 279 2.64 7.62 -19.76
CA ALA A 279 3.88 8.36 -19.90
C ALA A 279 4.59 8.08 -21.24
N VAL A 280 4.60 6.81 -21.68
CA VAL A 280 5.20 6.42 -22.97
C VAL A 280 4.39 6.92 -24.16
N ARG A 281 3.05 6.93 -24.04
CA ARG A 281 2.16 7.26 -25.17
C ARG A 281 1.93 8.74 -25.35
N TYR A 282 1.88 9.51 -24.27
CA TYR A 282 1.48 10.91 -24.26
C TYR A 282 2.51 11.84 -23.62
N GLY A 283 3.57 11.30 -23.05
CA GLY A 283 4.65 12.03 -22.39
C GLY A 283 6.02 11.68 -22.96
N ASP A 284 7.06 11.95 -22.16
CA ASP A 284 8.46 11.67 -22.53
C ASP A 284 8.94 10.30 -22.01
N GLY A 285 8.02 9.48 -21.52
CA GLY A 285 8.31 8.22 -20.85
C GLY A 285 8.85 8.41 -19.42
N ILE A 286 9.04 7.28 -18.71
CA ILE A 286 9.60 7.27 -17.37
C ILE A 286 11.12 7.13 -17.49
N MET A 287 11.86 7.98 -16.78
CA MET A 287 13.33 7.97 -16.79
C MET A 287 13.86 7.46 -15.44
N PRO A 288 14.97 6.67 -15.43
CA PRO A 288 15.61 6.28 -14.17
C PRO A 288 16.17 7.51 -13.44
N GLU A 289 16.19 7.47 -12.11
CA GLU A 289 16.90 8.46 -11.30
C GLU A 289 18.42 8.35 -11.48
N ARG A 290 19.17 9.34 -10.94
CA ARG A 290 20.66 9.41 -11.08
C ARG A 290 21.40 8.19 -10.53
N HIS A 291 20.80 7.46 -9.63
CA HIS A 291 21.34 6.26 -8.98
C HIS A 291 20.68 4.97 -9.49
N ALA A 292 19.91 5.05 -10.56
CA ALA A 292 19.21 3.95 -11.17
C ALA A 292 19.55 3.83 -12.66
N VAL A 293 19.39 2.65 -13.20
CA VAL A 293 19.57 2.31 -14.61
C VAL A 293 18.30 1.72 -15.19
N ARG A 294 18.11 1.88 -16.50
CA ARG A 294 17.02 1.23 -17.21
C ARG A 294 17.33 -0.23 -17.42
N VAL A 295 16.38 -1.11 -17.13
CA VAL A 295 16.47 -2.54 -17.42
C VAL A 295 15.87 -2.80 -18.79
N VAL A 296 16.67 -3.36 -19.70
CA VAL A 296 16.21 -3.82 -21.01
C VAL A 296 16.18 -5.35 -21.00
N LYS A 297 14.99 -5.92 -21.19
CA LYS A 297 14.81 -7.38 -21.29
C LYS A 297 15.03 -7.79 -22.74
N GLU A 298 16.13 -8.49 -23.04
CA GLU A 298 16.40 -9.10 -24.33
C GLU A 298 16.06 -10.59 -24.26
N ILE A 299 15.12 -11.05 -25.08
CA ILE A 299 14.81 -12.47 -25.20
C ILE A 299 15.72 -13.06 -26.26
N LYS A 300 16.76 -13.78 -25.85
CA LYS A 300 17.57 -14.58 -26.75
C LYS A 300 16.96 -15.97 -26.89
N ARG A 301 16.73 -16.40 -28.14
CA ARG A 301 16.48 -17.80 -28.42
C ARG A 301 17.85 -18.46 -28.59
N ASP A 302 18.17 -19.45 -27.79
CA ASP A 302 19.26 -20.36 -28.10
C ASP A 302 18.85 -21.11 -29.37
N GLU A 303 19.55 -20.83 -30.49
CA GLU A 303 19.44 -21.67 -31.67
C GLU A 303 19.97 -23.05 -31.25
N GLU A 304 19.10 -24.06 -31.25
CA GLU A 304 19.49 -25.44 -31.10
C GLU A 304 20.61 -25.71 -32.12
N THR A 305 21.84 -25.94 -31.62
CA THR A 305 22.92 -26.50 -32.41
C THR A 305 22.47 -27.88 -32.89
N THR A 306 21.82 -27.91 -34.04
CA THR A 306 21.71 -29.15 -34.84
C THR A 306 23.14 -29.53 -35.22
N GLU A 307 23.76 -30.39 -34.42
CA GLU A 307 24.97 -31.10 -34.86
C GLU A 307 24.64 -31.84 -36.17
N PRO A 308 25.36 -31.59 -37.26
CA PRO A 308 25.20 -32.38 -38.47
C PRO A 308 25.62 -33.80 -38.17
N GLY A 309 24.68 -34.73 -38.27
CA GLY A 309 24.88 -36.14 -38.02
C GLY A 309 26.15 -36.68 -38.71
N GLY A 310 27.06 -37.16 -37.86
CA GLY A 310 28.21 -37.90 -38.31
C GLY A 310 27.74 -39.16 -39.06
N SER A 311 28.03 -39.19 -40.34
CA SER A 311 27.96 -40.40 -41.19
C SER A 311 28.93 -41.42 -40.63
N VAL A 312 28.39 -42.48 -40.05
CA VAL A 312 29.16 -43.70 -39.79
C VAL A 312 29.23 -44.51 -41.11
N SER A 313 30.40 -44.57 -41.67
CA SER A 313 30.77 -45.52 -42.68
C SER A 313 31.23 -46.85 -42.06
#